data_db28801850e6fb174c1a1e5b91874d63
#
_entry.id   db28801850e6fb174c1a1e5b91874d63
#
_cell.length_a   1.000
_cell.length_b   1.000
_cell.length_c   1.000
_cell.angle_alpha   90.00
_cell.angle_beta   90.00
_cell.angle_gamma   90.00
#
_symmetry.space_group_name_H-M   'P 1'
#
loop_
_entity.id
_entity.type
_entity.pdbx_description
1 polymer ?
#
loop_
_entity_poly.entity_id
_entity_poly.type
_entity_poly.pdbx_seq_one_letter_code
_entity_poly.pdbx_strand_id
1 'polypeptide(L)'
;MMMGERRGFTLIELLVVIAIIAILAAILFPVFARAREKARQSSCLSNVKQISLAIMMYAQDYDDVLPVSRNPEVPGAVDRWYEVIMPYVKNQQVFTCPSQSDTWLGYGWNYDVLGYGSSSYCQACPLARLERPADILMIVDATRYIVYHPNRYGNQWYDPPTDNDLFNYNYQGVRHNGGSNVGFCDGHAKWMQAQAWLVGGEELWGDPWWW
;
A
#
# COMPACT_ATOMS: atom_id res chain seq x y z
N MET A 1 13.08 12.27 -70.13
CA MET A 1 12.38 12.67 -68.89
C MET A 1 11.42 11.56 -68.55
N MET A 2 11.84 10.58 -67.69
CA MET A 2 10.98 9.46 -67.30
C MET A 2 9.99 9.91 -66.22
N MET A 3 8.72 10.03 -66.58
CA MET A 3 7.64 10.22 -65.64
C MET A 3 7.43 8.91 -64.87
N GLY A 4 7.87 8.85 -63.60
CA GLY A 4 7.62 7.71 -62.74
C GLY A 4 6.12 7.56 -62.49
N GLU A 5 5.57 6.40 -62.80
CA GLU A 5 4.17 6.05 -62.47
C GLU A 5 3.95 6.16 -60.97
N ARG A 6 3.13 7.12 -60.54
CA ARG A 6 2.64 7.21 -59.17
C ARG A 6 1.58 6.12 -58.99
N ARG A 7 1.96 5.01 -58.35
CA ARG A 7 0.99 3.99 -57.94
C ARG A 7 0.08 4.58 -56.85
N GLY A 8 -1.20 4.70 -57.15
CA GLY A 8 -2.20 5.14 -56.19
C GLY A 8 -2.50 4.04 -55.18
N PHE A 9 -2.71 4.43 -53.94
CA PHE A 9 -3.09 3.52 -52.84
C PHE A 9 -4.56 3.12 -53.00
N THR A 10 -4.86 1.82 -52.96
CA THR A 10 -6.24 1.34 -53.04
C THR A 10 -6.94 1.43 -51.67
N LEU A 11 -8.26 1.60 -51.68
CA LEU A 11 -9.07 1.63 -50.46
C LEU A 11 -8.97 0.33 -49.67
N ILE A 12 -8.85 -0.81 -50.37
CA ILE A 12 -8.70 -2.12 -49.72
C ILE A 12 -7.37 -2.26 -49.03
N GLU A 13 -6.26 -1.79 -49.62
CA GLU A 13 -4.94 -1.80 -48.97
C GLU A 13 -4.94 -0.97 -47.68
N LEU A 14 -5.60 0.18 -47.69
CA LEU A 14 -5.73 1.00 -46.47
C LEU A 14 -6.58 0.29 -45.42
N LEU A 15 -7.71 -0.30 -45.81
CA LEU A 15 -8.64 -0.98 -44.89
C LEU A 15 -7.99 -2.19 -44.22
N VAL A 16 -7.22 -3.00 -44.96
CA VAL A 16 -6.51 -4.15 -44.38
C VAL A 16 -5.45 -3.71 -43.37
N VAL A 17 -4.71 -2.65 -43.65
CA VAL A 17 -3.69 -2.14 -42.75
C VAL A 17 -4.31 -1.65 -41.41
N ILE A 18 -5.38 -0.85 -41.49
CA ILE A 18 -6.04 -0.40 -40.26
C ILE A 18 -6.68 -1.55 -39.47
N ALA A 19 -7.21 -2.57 -40.16
CA ALA A 19 -7.75 -3.76 -39.51
C ALA A 19 -6.67 -4.54 -38.75
N ILE A 20 -5.49 -4.72 -39.34
CA ILE A 20 -4.36 -5.39 -38.69
C ILE A 20 -3.89 -4.56 -37.46
N ILE A 21 -3.75 -3.25 -37.63
CA ILE A 21 -3.36 -2.35 -36.51
C ILE A 21 -4.39 -2.44 -35.39
N ALA A 22 -5.68 -2.43 -35.69
CA ALA A 22 -6.74 -2.52 -34.69
C ALA A 22 -6.69 -3.85 -33.92
N ILE A 23 -6.44 -4.98 -34.60
CA ILE A 23 -6.28 -6.28 -33.93
C ILE A 23 -5.06 -6.30 -33.03
N LEU A 24 -3.91 -5.81 -33.51
CA LEU A 24 -2.69 -5.73 -32.73
C LEU A 24 -2.87 -4.83 -31.49
N ALA A 25 -3.49 -3.66 -31.65
CA ALA A 25 -3.78 -2.74 -30.60
C ALA A 25 -4.72 -3.35 -29.53
N ALA A 26 -5.75 -4.07 -29.94
CA ALA A 26 -6.71 -4.72 -29.05
C ALA A 26 -6.04 -5.75 -28.11
N ILE A 27 -4.99 -6.43 -28.56
CA ILE A 27 -4.21 -7.36 -27.74
C ILE A 27 -3.16 -6.62 -26.90
N LEU A 28 -2.53 -5.60 -27.47
CA LEU A 28 -1.41 -4.91 -26.84
C LEU A 28 -1.85 -4.02 -25.66
N PHE A 29 -2.97 -3.30 -25.76
CA PHE A 29 -3.41 -2.36 -24.72
C PHE A 29 -3.64 -3.02 -23.36
N PRO A 30 -4.37 -4.15 -23.24
CA PRO A 30 -4.57 -4.79 -21.95
C PRO A 30 -3.27 -5.37 -21.36
N VAL A 31 -2.36 -5.86 -22.19
CA VAL A 31 -1.05 -6.36 -21.76
C VAL A 31 -0.19 -5.22 -21.23
N PHE A 32 -0.17 -4.10 -21.94
CA PHE A 32 0.59 -2.92 -21.54
C PHE A 32 0.06 -2.30 -20.23
N ALA A 33 -1.27 -2.25 -20.05
CA ALA A 33 -1.89 -1.77 -18.82
C ALA A 33 -1.46 -2.61 -17.60
N ARG A 34 -1.48 -3.95 -17.74
CA ARG A 34 -1.01 -4.86 -16.68
C ARG A 34 0.49 -4.72 -16.41
N ALA A 35 1.30 -4.59 -17.44
CA ALA A 35 2.74 -4.41 -17.30
C ALA A 35 3.07 -3.10 -16.56
N ARG A 36 2.37 -2.00 -16.91
CA ARG A 36 2.50 -0.71 -16.24
C ARG A 36 2.12 -0.81 -14.76
N GLU A 37 1.03 -1.50 -14.44
CA GLU A 37 0.64 -1.69 -13.04
C GLU A 37 1.64 -2.54 -12.26
N LYS A 38 2.24 -3.57 -12.88
CA LYS A 38 3.33 -4.34 -12.27
C LYS A 38 4.56 -3.47 -11.99
N ALA A 39 4.91 -2.55 -12.87
CA ALA A 39 5.99 -1.60 -12.64
C ALA A 39 5.68 -0.68 -11.44
N ARG A 40 4.45 -0.16 -11.36
CA ARG A 40 3.99 0.64 -10.21
C ARG A 40 4.00 -0.15 -8.91
N GLN A 41 3.53 -1.40 -8.94
CA GLN A 41 3.59 -2.32 -7.80
C GLN A 41 5.01 -2.50 -7.28
N SER A 42 5.98 -2.70 -8.18
CA SER A 42 7.39 -2.85 -7.80
C SER A 42 7.95 -1.58 -7.17
N SER A 43 7.61 -0.41 -7.71
CA SER A 43 8.00 0.88 -7.12
C SER A 43 7.37 1.06 -5.73
N CYS A 44 6.09 0.74 -5.58
CA CYS A 44 5.37 0.81 -4.32
C CYS A 44 5.94 -0.18 -3.28
N LEU A 45 6.30 -1.40 -3.69
CA LEU A 45 6.96 -2.38 -2.83
C LEU A 45 8.34 -1.87 -2.34
N SER A 46 9.10 -1.21 -3.21
CA SER A 46 10.35 -0.55 -2.82
C SER A 46 10.11 0.57 -1.80
N ASN A 47 9.05 1.34 -1.96
CA ASN A 47 8.66 2.37 -1.00
C ASN A 47 8.30 1.76 0.37
N VAL A 48 7.45 0.72 0.39
CA VAL A 48 7.11 -0.02 1.62
C VAL A 48 8.37 -0.52 2.31
N LYS A 49 9.32 -1.09 1.56
CA LYS A 49 10.60 -1.55 2.12
C LYS A 49 11.42 -0.41 2.74
N GLN A 50 11.50 0.75 2.08
CA GLN A 50 12.21 1.91 2.60
C GLN A 50 11.55 2.44 3.88
N ILE A 51 10.21 2.53 3.91
CA ILE A 51 9.45 2.95 5.10
C ILE A 51 9.68 1.95 6.24
N SER A 52 9.58 0.64 5.97
CA SER A 52 9.83 -0.39 6.98
C SER A 52 11.22 -0.28 7.58
N LEU A 53 12.25 -0.06 6.75
CA LEU A 53 13.62 0.15 7.24
C LEU A 53 13.75 1.43 8.06
N ALA A 54 13.10 2.53 7.67
CA ALA A 54 13.09 3.77 8.43
C ALA A 54 12.44 3.60 9.81
N ILE A 55 11.37 2.81 9.90
CA ILE A 55 10.73 2.43 11.15
C ILE A 55 11.67 1.61 12.04
N MET A 56 12.41 0.66 11.45
CA MET A 56 13.39 -0.14 12.20
C MET A 56 14.57 0.71 12.69
N MET A 57 15.02 1.69 11.90
CA MET A 57 16.05 2.66 12.33
C MET A 57 15.54 3.53 13.49
N TYR A 58 14.29 3.99 13.41
CA TYR A 58 13.64 4.69 14.53
C TYR A 58 13.63 3.82 15.78
N ALA A 59 13.20 2.57 15.69
CA ALA A 59 13.16 1.66 16.85
C ALA A 59 14.54 1.48 17.49
N GLN A 60 15.60 1.36 16.69
CA GLN A 60 16.97 1.27 17.19
C GLN A 60 17.41 2.50 18.00
N ASP A 61 16.95 3.69 17.64
CA ASP A 61 17.26 4.94 18.35
C ASP A 61 16.36 5.16 19.58
N TYR A 62 15.24 4.41 19.70
CA TYR A 62 14.23 4.55 20.76
C TYR A 62 14.00 3.24 21.52
N ASP A 63 15.06 2.63 22.03
CA ASP A 63 15.05 1.46 22.93
C ASP A 63 14.27 0.25 22.37
N ASP A 64 14.38 -0.01 21.07
CA ASP A 64 13.67 -1.05 20.33
C ASP A 64 12.13 -0.91 20.40
N VAL A 65 11.62 0.31 20.52
CA VAL A 65 10.19 0.60 20.56
C VAL A 65 9.72 1.15 19.21
N LEU A 66 8.68 0.53 18.66
CA LEU A 66 8.07 0.98 17.40
C LEU A 66 7.34 2.31 17.59
N PRO A 67 7.27 3.17 16.56
CA PRO A 67 6.49 4.40 16.63
C PRO A 67 5.01 4.09 16.86
N VAL A 68 4.32 4.99 17.52
CA VAL A 68 2.85 4.93 17.68
C VAL A 68 2.16 5.53 16.46
N SER A 69 0.94 5.09 16.18
CA SER A 69 0.17 5.63 15.03
C SER A 69 -0.09 7.13 15.16
N ARG A 70 -0.25 7.62 16.40
CA ARG A 70 -0.43 9.03 16.76
C ARG A 70 -0.05 9.22 18.22
N ASN A 71 0.61 10.32 18.57
CA ASN A 71 0.84 10.71 19.95
C ASN A 71 -0.13 11.85 20.37
N PRO A 72 -1.24 11.55 21.06
CA PRO A 72 -2.21 12.56 21.49
C PRO A 72 -1.78 13.33 22.76
N GLU A 73 -0.74 12.90 23.44
CA GLU A 73 -0.33 13.48 24.76
C GLU A 73 0.45 14.79 24.63
N VAL A 74 0.89 15.12 23.40
CA VAL A 74 1.56 16.40 23.13
C VAL A 74 0.54 17.37 22.55
N PRO A 75 0.03 18.37 23.32
CA PRO A 75 -0.89 19.36 22.81
C PRO A 75 -0.24 20.14 21.65
N GLY A 76 -0.86 20.04 20.46
CA GLY A 76 -0.35 20.72 19.26
C GLY A 76 0.66 19.92 18.44
N ALA A 77 1.24 18.85 18.95
CA ALA A 77 2.02 17.89 18.16
C ALA A 77 1.09 16.78 17.68
N VAL A 78 0.87 16.72 16.38
CA VAL A 78 0.16 15.62 15.72
C VAL A 78 1.22 14.71 15.15
N ASP A 79 2.14 14.24 16.02
CA ASP A 79 3.21 13.35 15.55
C ASP A 79 2.61 11.98 15.21
N ARG A 80 2.28 11.81 13.95
CA ARG A 80 1.83 10.55 13.39
C ARG A 80 3.06 9.69 13.05
N TRP A 81 2.88 8.39 13.01
CA TRP A 81 3.96 7.44 12.74
C TRP A 81 4.86 7.85 11.56
N TYR A 82 4.31 8.39 10.50
CA TYR A 82 5.07 8.84 9.33
C TYR A 82 5.84 10.15 9.57
N GLU A 83 5.40 11.00 10.51
CA GLU A 83 6.08 12.25 10.87
C GLU A 83 7.33 11.96 11.71
N VAL A 84 7.22 11.04 12.69
CA VAL A 84 8.35 10.69 13.55
C VAL A 84 9.47 9.95 12.81
N ILE A 85 9.15 9.24 11.74
CA ILE A 85 10.17 8.57 10.90
C ILE A 85 10.75 9.45 9.79
N MET A 86 10.25 10.68 9.61
CA MET A 86 10.77 11.61 8.59
C MET A 86 12.29 11.81 8.64
N PRO A 87 12.96 11.91 9.81
CA PRO A 87 14.42 12.03 9.85
C PRO A 87 15.18 10.87 9.20
N TYR A 88 14.56 9.69 9.18
CA TYR A 88 15.12 8.46 8.59
C TYR A 88 14.76 8.30 7.11
N VAL A 89 13.77 9.05 6.61
CA VAL A 89 13.30 9.03 5.22
C VAL A 89 13.74 10.31 4.53
N LYS A 90 14.75 10.24 3.67
CA LYS A 90 15.31 11.43 2.98
C LYS A 90 14.37 12.03 1.92
N ASN A 91 13.40 11.26 1.42
CA ASN A 91 12.52 11.66 0.34
C ASN A 91 11.05 11.38 0.69
N GLN A 92 10.25 12.44 0.85
CA GLN A 92 8.82 12.32 1.14
C GLN A 92 8.00 11.59 0.06
N GLN A 93 8.48 11.56 -1.18
CA GLN A 93 7.80 10.82 -2.26
C GLN A 93 7.69 9.33 -1.99
N VAL A 94 8.49 8.78 -1.09
CA VAL A 94 8.40 7.39 -0.63
C VAL A 94 7.03 7.08 -0.01
N PHE A 95 6.36 8.07 0.59
CA PHE A 95 5.04 7.90 1.18
C PHE A 95 3.89 7.88 0.17
N THR A 96 4.16 8.16 -1.10
CA THR A 96 3.14 8.18 -2.16
C THR A 96 3.15 6.88 -2.95
N CYS A 97 2.00 6.22 -3.05
CA CYS A 97 1.86 5.07 -3.93
C CYS A 97 1.59 5.54 -5.37
N PRO A 98 2.41 5.16 -6.37
CA PRO A 98 2.25 5.62 -7.75
C PRO A 98 0.97 5.12 -8.43
N SER A 99 0.23 4.19 -7.84
CA SER A 99 -1.08 3.74 -8.32
C SER A 99 -2.24 4.53 -7.68
N GLN A 100 -1.92 5.44 -6.76
CA GLN A 100 -2.90 6.33 -6.13
C GLN A 100 -2.38 7.77 -6.16
N SER A 101 -3.08 8.63 -6.90
CA SER A 101 -2.67 10.03 -7.10
C SER A 101 -3.37 11.04 -6.20
N ASP A 102 -4.43 10.62 -5.52
CA ASP A 102 -5.37 11.49 -4.79
C ASP A 102 -4.96 11.74 -3.33
N THR A 103 -4.03 10.97 -2.81
CA THR A 103 -3.49 11.18 -1.47
C THR A 103 -1.96 11.15 -1.48
N TRP A 104 -1.34 12.03 -0.70
CA TRP A 104 0.11 12.04 -0.54
C TRP A 104 0.62 10.85 0.28
N LEU A 105 -0.22 10.30 1.18
CA LEU A 105 0.09 9.14 2.01
C LEU A 105 -0.63 7.92 1.45
N GLY A 106 0.13 6.98 0.92
CA GLY A 106 -0.35 5.76 0.29
C GLY A 106 -0.31 4.52 1.20
N TYR A 107 0.05 4.65 2.47
CA TYR A 107 0.32 3.54 3.39
C TYR A 107 -0.33 3.77 4.76
N GLY A 108 -0.84 2.68 5.36
CA GLY A 108 -1.47 2.69 6.67
C GLY A 108 -0.72 1.82 7.67
N TRP A 109 -0.72 2.26 8.92
CA TRP A 109 -0.11 1.62 10.08
C TRP A 109 -1.06 0.61 10.71
N ASN A 110 -0.60 -0.56 11.11
CA ASN A 110 -1.40 -1.53 11.84
C ASN A 110 -1.70 -1.00 13.26
N TYR A 111 -2.91 -0.49 13.41
CA TYR A 111 -3.38 0.11 14.65
C TYR A 111 -3.55 -0.92 15.77
N ASP A 112 -4.02 -2.12 15.45
CA ASP A 112 -4.48 -3.09 16.44
C ASP A 112 -3.36 -3.66 17.28
N VAL A 113 -2.16 -3.78 16.72
CA VAL A 113 -1.01 -4.39 17.40
C VAL A 113 0.05 -3.36 17.80
N LEU A 114 0.24 -2.36 16.95
CA LEU A 114 1.38 -1.45 17.09
C LEU A 114 1.06 -0.18 17.89
N GLY A 115 -0.18 -0.02 18.30
CA GLY A 115 -0.59 1.00 19.25
C GLY A 115 -0.98 2.35 18.66
N TYR A 116 -1.77 3.08 19.44
CA TYR A 116 -2.28 4.42 19.09
C TYR A 116 -1.57 5.55 19.84
N GLY A 117 -0.89 5.26 20.95
CA GLY A 117 -0.19 6.25 21.76
C GLY A 117 -1.08 7.04 22.74
N SER A 118 -2.28 6.56 23.03
CA SER A 118 -3.13 7.13 24.08
C SER A 118 -2.88 6.41 25.41
N SER A 119 -2.85 7.14 26.51
CA SER A 119 -2.71 6.60 27.88
C SER A 119 -3.76 5.55 28.26
N SER A 120 -4.88 5.49 27.52
CA SER A 120 -5.98 4.56 27.77
C SER A 120 -6.05 3.40 26.76
N TYR A 121 -5.36 3.50 25.62
CA TYR A 121 -5.42 2.53 24.53
C TYR A 121 -4.04 2.41 23.87
N CYS A 122 -3.38 1.30 24.09
CA CYS A 122 -2.15 0.88 23.41
C CYS A 122 -0.95 1.82 23.55
N GLN A 123 -0.10 1.48 24.48
CA GLN A 123 1.27 2.04 24.57
C GLN A 123 2.08 1.64 23.34
N ALA A 124 3.16 2.36 23.07
CA ALA A 124 4.13 2.00 22.05
C ALA A 124 4.58 0.52 22.18
N CYS A 125 4.74 -0.19 21.05
CA CYS A 125 5.06 -1.60 21.05
C CYS A 125 6.57 -1.83 21.04
N PRO A 126 7.16 -2.38 22.13
CA PRO A 126 8.54 -2.87 22.09
C PRO A 126 8.66 -4.06 21.14
N LEU A 127 9.71 -4.12 20.31
CA LEU A 127 9.98 -5.24 19.41
C LEU A 127 10.09 -6.58 20.16
N ALA A 128 10.65 -6.57 21.37
CA ALA A 128 10.77 -7.75 22.23
C ALA A 128 9.42 -8.38 22.61
N ARG A 129 8.32 -7.67 22.43
CA ARG A 129 6.96 -8.17 22.71
C ARG A 129 6.40 -8.98 21.53
N LEU A 130 6.93 -8.79 20.33
CA LEU A 130 6.48 -9.47 19.14
C LEU A 130 7.16 -10.84 19.06
N GLU A 131 6.43 -11.93 19.30
CA GLU A 131 6.99 -13.28 19.24
C GLU A 131 7.43 -13.65 17.82
N ARG A 132 6.72 -13.14 16.80
CA ARG A 132 6.93 -13.48 15.39
C ARG A 132 6.91 -12.23 14.50
N PRO A 133 7.89 -11.31 14.64
CA PRO A 133 7.86 -10.02 13.94
C PRO A 133 7.88 -10.14 12.40
N ALA A 134 8.40 -11.26 11.87
CA ALA A 134 8.39 -11.54 10.43
C ALA A 134 7.01 -11.92 9.87
N ASP A 135 6.08 -12.30 10.73
CA ASP A 135 4.71 -12.68 10.33
C ASP A 135 3.70 -11.55 10.60
N ILE A 136 4.05 -10.58 11.44
CA ILE A 136 3.14 -9.50 11.84
C ILE A 136 3.23 -8.33 10.86
N LEU A 137 2.10 -7.98 10.27
CA LEU A 137 1.93 -6.83 9.39
C LEU A 137 2.17 -5.53 10.18
N MET A 138 3.06 -4.70 9.70
CA MET A 138 3.37 -3.39 10.27
C MET A 138 2.69 -2.26 9.48
N ILE A 139 2.89 -2.23 8.17
CA ILE A 139 2.29 -1.26 7.26
C ILE A 139 1.76 -1.96 6.00
N VAL A 140 0.78 -1.37 5.36
CA VAL A 140 0.19 -1.88 4.11
C VAL A 140 -0.27 -0.73 3.22
N ASP A 141 -0.37 -0.99 1.91
CA ASP A 141 -1.03 -0.04 1.00
C ASP A 141 -2.40 0.35 1.54
N ALA A 142 -2.61 1.66 1.76
CA ALA A 142 -3.86 2.18 2.31
C ALA A 142 -4.11 3.62 1.84
N THR A 143 -5.35 4.08 1.97
CA THR A 143 -5.73 5.48 1.73
C THR A 143 -5.70 6.32 3.00
N ARG A 144 -5.49 5.67 4.14
CA ARG A 144 -5.42 6.31 5.46
C ARG A 144 -4.15 5.92 6.19
N TYR A 145 -3.77 6.73 7.16
CA TYR A 145 -2.55 6.55 7.94
C TYR A 145 -2.61 5.38 8.95
N ILE A 146 -3.78 4.79 9.16
CA ILE A 146 -4.00 3.61 10.02
C ILE A 146 -4.88 2.58 9.31
N VAL A 147 -4.65 1.32 9.62
CA VAL A 147 -5.46 0.17 9.22
C VAL A 147 -5.81 -0.66 10.44
N TYR A 148 -6.95 -1.32 10.39
CA TYR A 148 -7.49 -2.15 11.46
C TYR A 148 -7.65 -3.59 11.01
N HIS A 149 -7.59 -4.51 11.98
CA HIS A 149 -7.94 -5.91 11.73
C HIS A 149 -9.37 -6.02 11.17
N PRO A 150 -9.58 -6.77 10.09
CA PRO A 150 -10.90 -6.86 9.43
C PRO A 150 -12.03 -7.33 10.34
N ASN A 151 -11.74 -8.17 11.34
CA ASN A 151 -12.74 -8.74 12.25
C ASN A 151 -12.97 -7.92 13.54
N ARG A 152 -12.27 -6.81 13.74
CA ARG A 152 -12.31 -6.04 14.99
C ARG A 152 -13.71 -5.59 15.40
N TYR A 153 -14.54 -5.28 14.43
CA TYR A 153 -15.90 -4.76 14.68
C TYR A 153 -17.01 -5.69 14.18
N GLY A 154 -16.71 -7.01 14.06
CA GLY A 154 -17.58 -7.95 13.38
C GLY A 154 -17.58 -7.70 11.86
N ASN A 155 -18.24 -8.55 11.11
CA ASN A 155 -18.29 -8.47 9.63
C ASN A 155 -18.93 -7.18 9.06
N GLN A 156 -19.25 -6.18 9.88
CA GLN A 156 -19.83 -4.89 9.46
C GLN A 156 -18.87 -4.04 8.61
N TRP A 157 -17.57 -4.39 8.56
CA TRP A 157 -16.55 -3.68 7.80
C TRP A 157 -16.28 -4.28 6.42
N TYR A 158 -16.96 -5.36 6.09
CA TYR A 158 -16.84 -6.07 4.83
C TYR A 158 -17.87 -5.63 3.78
N ASP A 159 -18.65 -4.60 4.05
CA ASP A 159 -19.53 -4.04 3.03
C ASP A 159 -18.69 -3.36 1.93
N PRO A 160 -19.01 -3.65 0.65
CA PRO A 160 -18.38 -2.96 -0.46
C PRO A 160 -18.61 -1.45 -0.31
N PRO A 161 -17.65 -0.60 -0.71
CA PRO A 161 -17.71 0.82 -0.48
C PRO A 161 -18.99 1.40 -1.11
N THR A 162 -19.92 1.78 -0.27
CA THR A 162 -20.88 2.81 -0.64
C THR A 162 -20.15 4.14 -0.44
N ASP A 163 -20.26 5.06 -1.39
CA ASP A 163 -19.49 6.32 -1.49
C ASP A 163 -19.57 7.25 -0.25
N ASN A 164 -20.27 6.86 0.80
CA ASN A 164 -20.50 7.64 2.01
C ASN A 164 -19.91 7.03 3.30
N ASP A 165 -19.26 5.86 3.25
CA ASP A 165 -18.74 5.23 4.47
C ASP A 165 -17.36 5.77 4.85
N LEU A 166 -17.35 6.73 5.76
CA LEU A 166 -16.16 7.23 6.46
C LEU A 166 -15.40 6.13 7.23
N PHE A 167 -15.93 4.91 7.29
CA PHE A 167 -15.44 3.79 8.09
C PHE A 167 -14.87 2.61 7.28
N ASN A 168 -14.95 2.63 5.95
CA ASN A 168 -14.45 1.52 5.11
C ASN A 168 -12.93 1.65 4.88
N TYR A 169 -12.16 1.49 5.95
CA TYR A 169 -10.74 1.79 6.00
C TYR A 169 -9.86 0.78 5.26
N ASN A 170 -10.30 -0.47 5.11
CA ASN A 170 -9.46 -1.55 4.62
C ASN A 170 -9.57 -1.81 3.11
N TYR A 171 -10.67 -1.43 2.48
CA TYR A 171 -10.94 -1.81 1.09
C TYR A 171 -10.13 -1.03 0.06
N GLN A 172 -9.69 0.16 0.39
CA GLN A 172 -8.99 1.05 -0.55
C GLN A 172 -7.49 0.72 -0.71
N GLY A 173 -6.97 -0.24 0.05
CA GLY A 173 -5.59 -0.70 -0.07
C GLY A 173 -5.33 -1.69 -1.20
N VAL A 174 -6.37 -2.34 -1.72
CA VAL A 174 -6.23 -3.36 -2.78
C VAL A 174 -6.04 -2.69 -4.14
N ARG A 175 -4.78 -2.41 -4.52
CA ARG A 175 -4.46 -1.61 -5.72
C ARG A 175 -3.68 -2.39 -6.77
N HIS A 176 -2.78 -3.23 -6.33
CA HIS A 176 -1.76 -3.84 -7.18
C HIS A 176 -2.18 -5.23 -7.65
N ASN A 177 -2.97 -5.28 -8.74
CA ASN A 177 -3.44 -6.54 -9.34
C ASN A 177 -4.19 -7.45 -8.36
N GLY A 178 -5.10 -6.89 -7.56
CA GLY A 178 -5.91 -7.62 -6.60
C GLY A 178 -5.21 -7.94 -5.28
N GLY A 179 -4.16 -7.21 -4.94
CA GLY A 179 -3.43 -7.33 -3.69
C GLY A 179 -2.79 -6.04 -3.24
N SER A 180 -1.99 -6.11 -2.19
CA SER A 180 -1.31 -5.00 -1.56
C SER A 180 0.13 -5.31 -1.24
N ASN A 181 0.98 -4.29 -1.21
CA ASN A 181 2.32 -4.40 -0.66
C ASN A 181 2.24 -4.24 0.86
N VAL A 182 2.86 -5.15 1.56
CA VAL A 182 2.84 -5.26 3.03
C VAL A 182 4.26 -5.19 3.54
N GLY A 183 4.49 -4.36 4.56
CA GLY A 183 5.72 -4.33 5.35
C GLY A 183 5.49 -4.98 6.70
N PHE A 184 6.47 -5.73 7.18
CA PHE A 184 6.41 -6.54 8.40
C PHE A 184 7.30 -5.95 9.50
N CYS A 185 7.03 -6.35 10.74
CA CYS A 185 7.71 -5.84 11.92
C CYS A 185 9.20 -6.23 12.03
N ASP A 186 9.71 -7.13 11.20
CA ASP A 186 11.14 -7.40 11.02
C ASP A 186 11.80 -6.52 9.94
N GLY A 187 11.02 -5.64 9.32
CA GLY A 187 11.47 -4.73 8.26
C GLY A 187 11.44 -5.31 6.85
N HIS A 188 11.05 -6.58 6.63
CA HIS A 188 10.88 -7.07 5.26
C HIS A 188 9.57 -6.57 4.64
N ALA A 189 9.46 -6.66 3.31
CA ALA A 189 8.24 -6.29 2.58
C ALA A 189 7.95 -7.31 1.47
N LYS A 190 6.67 -7.63 1.28
CA LYS A 190 6.22 -8.50 0.19
C LYS A 190 4.86 -8.05 -0.33
N TRP A 191 4.57 -8.39 -1.59
CA TRP A 191 3.21 -8.30 -2.12
C TRP A 191 2.39 -9.50 -1.65
N MET A 192 1.16 -9.24 -1.22
CA MET A 192 0.20 -10.28 -0.83
C MET A 192 -1.12 -10.07 -1.56
N GLN A 193 -1.76 -11.18 -1.93
CA GLN A 193 -3.12 -11.14 -2.46
C GLN A 193 -4.08 -10.61 -1.38
N ALA A 194 -5.08 -9.81 -1.75
CA ALA A 194 -5.97 -9.17 -0.80
C ALA A 194 -6.60 -10.15 0.18
N GLN A 195 -7.11 -11.27 -0.31
CA GLN A 195 -7.70 -12.30 0.53
C GLN A 195 -6.73 -12.86 1.57
N ALA A 196 -5.45 -12.97 1.25
CA ALA A 196 -4.46 -13.54 2.17
C ALA A 196 -4.16 -12.63 3.37
N TRP A 197 -4.18 -11.30 3.19
CA TRP A 197 -3.94 -10.38 4.30
C TRP A 197 -5.24 -9.89 4.97
N LEU A 198 -6.37 -9.86 4.25
CA LEU A 198 -7.68 -9.53 4.85
C LEU A 198 -8.21 -10.65 5.75
N VAL A 199 -7.92 -11.92 5.43
CA VAL A 199 -8.43 -13.09 6.17
C VAL A 199 -7.33 -13.77 7.00
N GLY A 200 -6.12 -13.21 7.00
CA GLY A 200 -4.91 -13.82 7.57
C GLY A 200 -4.92 -14.06 9.09
N GLY A 201 -6.00 -13.72 9.77
CA GLY A 201 -6.20 -14.00 11.20
C GLY A 201 -5.19 -13.31 12.12
N GLU A 202 -5.15 -13.75 13.36
CA GLU A 202 -4.26 -13.23 14.41
C GLU A 202 -2.77 -13.40 14.08
N GLU A 203 -2.40 -14.41 13.29
CA GLU A 203 -1.01 -14.64 12.91
C GLU A 203 -0.41 -13.49 12.13
N LEU A 204 -1.17 -12.85 11.23
CA LEU A 204 -0.70 -11.75 10.39
C LEU A 204 -0.92 -10.37 11.04
N TRP A 205 -2.03 -10.22 11.75
CA TRP A 205 -2.40 -8.96 12.39
C TRP A 205 -1.80 -8.80 13.79
N GLY A 206 -1.31 -9.91 14.37
CA GLY A 206 -0.85 -10.01 15.75
C GLY A 206 -2.00 -10.20 16.73
N ASP A 207 -1.66 -10.65 17.93
CA ASP A 207 -2.63 -10.80 19.02
C ASP A 207 -2.92 -9.41 19.64
N PRO A 208 -4.15 -8.91 19.55
CA PRO A 208 -4.49 -7.62 20.15
C PRO A 208 -4.47 -7.72 21.67
N TRP A 209 -3.67 -6.93 22.30
CA TRP A 209 -3.32 -6.98 23.73
C TRP A 209 -4.39 -6.55 24.75
N TRP A 210 -5.53 -6.20 24.30
CA TRP A 210 -6.60 -5.62 25.11
C TRP A 210 -7.81 -6.55 25.27
N TRP A 211 -7.55 -7.86 25.13
CA TRP A 211 -8.47 -8.91 25.54
C TRP A 211 -8.26 -9.31 26.99
#